data_1113203b7c5e633950f005b93f90f681
#
_entry.id   1113203b7c5e633950f005b93f90f681
#
_cell.length_a   1.000
_cell.length_b   1.000
_cell.length_c   1.000
_cell.angle_alpha   90.00
_cell.angle_beta   90.00
_cell.angle_gamma   90.00
#
_symmetry.space_group_name_H-M   'P 1'
#
loop_
_entity.id
_entity.type
_entity.pdbx_description
1 polymer ?
#
loop_
_entity_poly.entity_id
_entity_poly.type
_entity_poly.pdbx_seq_one_letter_code
_entity_poly.pdbx_strand_id
1 'polypeptide(L)'
;GKKDLIGVMGVKPIHVMSPAERTKLPEVTDFFIDLGMSKEEVEKYVSVGDSVTRERDLVEMGDCVNVKSLDNRAGCYVLIEALRAIKASRKKPSCNFVAAFTVQEEVGLRGAQAGTLDIQPDFSIALDVTIACDIPGTPAHDQVSHLGAGAAIKLYDGSVIADRRMVKFMKAMADANKIKWQTEMLPAGGTDAGAMQKFVPGGSIAGSISVPTRNVHQVIE
;
A
#
# COMPACT_ATOMS: atom_id res chain seq x y z
N GLY A 1 -9.00 -9.89 19.77
CA GLY A 1 -9.71 -11.10 20.20
C GLY A 1 -9.24 -11.57 21.56
N LYS A 2 -9.93 -12.53 22.13
CA LYS A 2 -9.56 -13.11 23.45
C LYS A 2 -8.30 -13.99 23.37
N LYS A 3 -7.96 -14.44 22.16
CA LYS A 3 -6.81 -15.31 21.90
C LYS A 3 -6.49 -15.31 20.40
N ASP A 4 -5.23 -15.27 20.06
CA ASP A 4 -4.79 -15.49 18.67
C ASP A 4 -4.87 -17.00 18.37
N LEU A 5 -5.55 -17.33 17.26
CA LEU A 5 -5.72 -18.69 16.78
C LEU A 5 -5.07 -18.82 15.40
N ILE A 6 -4.43 -19.94 15.16
CA ILE A 6 -3.90 -20.29 13.86
C ILE A 6 -4.91 -21.20 13.16
N GLY A 7 -5.21 -20.90 11.89
CA GLY A 7 -6.09 -21.69 11.07
C GLY A 7 -5.59 -21.81 9.64
N VAL A 8 -6.21 -22.69 8.88
CA VAL A 8 -5.91 -22.92 7.47
C VAL A 8 -7.05 -22.35 6.63
N MET A 9 -6.73 -21.42 5.73
CA MET A 9 -7.69 -20.89 4.77
C MET A 9 -7.86 -21.90 3.63
N GLY A 10 -9.09 -22.28 3.35
CA GLY A 10 -9.43 -23.23 2.32
C GLY A 10 -10.63 -22.80 1.48
N VAL A 11 -10.80 -23.47 0.37
CA VAL A 11 -11.97 -23.43 -0.51
C VAL A 11 -12.39 -24.86 -0.84
N LYS A 12 -13.56 -25.01 -1.47
CA LYS A 12 -14.04 -26.33 -1.96
C LYS A 12 -12.93 -26.99 -2.81
N PRO A 13 -12.53 -28.24 -2.50
CA PRO A 13 -11.49 -28.92 -3.27
C PRO A 13 -11.90 -29.16 -4.72
N ILE A 14 -10.95 -28.94 -5.66
CA ILE A 14 -11.21 -29.10 -7.10
C ILE A 14 -11.77 -30.47 -7.50
N HIS A 15 -11.44 -31.52 -6.74
CA HIS A 15 -11.90 -32.88 -6.99
C HIS A 15 -13.41 -33.07 -6.84
N VAL A 16 -14.06 -32.23 -6.04
CA VAL A 16 -15.51 -32.27 -5.81
C VAL A 16 -16.25 -31.11 -6.47
N MET A 17 -15.54 -30.31 -7.28
CA MET A 17 -16.12 -29.24 -8.10
C MET A 17 -16.66 -29.78 -9.41
N SER A 18 -17.82 -29.28 -9.85
CA SER A 18 -18.35 -29.48 -11.20
C SER A 18 -17.42 -28.79 -12.23
N PRO A 19 -17.49 -29.18 -13.53
CA PRO A 19 -16.71 -28.51 -14.57
C PRO A 19 -16.93 -26.99 -14.63
N ALA A 20 -18.13 -26.52 -14.40
CA ALA A 20 -18.44 -25.08 -14.38
C ALA A 20 -17.81 -24.35 -13.19
N GLU A 21 -17.81 -24.96 -12.00
CA GLU A 21 -17.19 -24.39 -10.81
C GLU A 21 -15.67 -24.27 -10.97
N ARG A 22 -15.01 -25.18 -11.67
CA ARG A 22 -13.55 -25.18 -11.89
C ARG A 22 -13.06 -24.00 -12.73
N THR A 23 -13.93 -23.40 -13.53
CA THR A 23 -13.61 -22.26 -14.40
C THR A 23 -13.98 -20.91 -13.77
N LYS A 24 -14.67 -20.93 -12.63
CA LYS A 24 -15.07 -19.73 -11.90
C LYS A 24 -14.02 -19.37 -10.86
N LEU A 25 -13.66 -18.09 -10.79
CA LEU A 25 -12.83 -17.59 -9.68
C LEU A 25 -13.62 -17.67 -8.37
N PRO A 26 -13.01 -18.14 -7.27
CA PRO A 26 -13.66 -18.15 -5.97
C PRO A 26 -14.08 -16.76 -5.53
N GLU A 27 -15.27 -16.62 -5.00
CA GLU A 27 -15.75 -15.43 -4.33
C GLU A 27 -15.34 -15.44 -2.84
N VAL A 28 -15.37 -14.31 -2.16
CA VAL A 28 -15.00 -14.22 -0.74
C VAL A 28 -15.82 -15.20 0.12
N THR A 29 -17.09 -15.42 -0.24
CA THR A 29 -18.01 -16.35 0.43
C THR A 29 -17.68 -17.83 0.24
N ASP A 30 -16.81 -18.16 -0.72
CA ASP A 30 -16.37 -19.54 -0.95
C ASP A 30 -15.22 -19.96 0.00
N PHE A 31 -14.61 -18.99 0.69
CA PHE A 31 -13.51 -19.25 1.60
C PHE A 31 -13.99 -19.57 3.01
N PHE A 32 -13.28 -20.47 3.66
CA PHE A 32 -13.44 -20.78 5.08
C PHE A 32 -12.07 -20.84 5.77
N ILE A 33 -12.10 -20.76 7.09
CA ILE A 33 -10.88 -20.92 7.90
C ILE A 33 -11.12 -22.09 8.84
N ASP A 34 -10.35 -23.13 8.61
CA ASP A 34 -10.36 -24.33 9.46
C ASP A 34 -9.44 -24.12 10.67
N LEU A 35 -10.02 -24.15 11.85
CA LEU A 35 -9.31 -24.01 13.12
C LEU A 35 -9.05 -25.36 13.80
N GLY A 36 -9.49 -26.47 13.23
CA GLY A 36 -9.39 -27.80 13.83
C GLY A 36 -10.20 -27.95 15.12
N MET A 37 -11.28 -27.16 15.30
CA MET A 37 -12.09 -27.09 16.50
C MET A 37 -13.56 -27.32 16.17
N SER A 38 -14.35 -27.73 17.19
CA SER A 38 -15.81 -27.75 17.03
C SER A 38 -16.37 -26.33 17.01
N LYS A 39 -17.59 -26.19 16.47
CA LYS A 39 -18.29 -24.90 16.44
C LYS A 39 -18.41 -24.29 17.83
N GLU A 40 -18.80 -25.09 18.81
CA GLU A 40 -18.98 -24.66 20.21
C GLU A 40 -17.67 -24.17 20.84
N GLU A 41 -16.54 -24.72 20.40
CA GLU A 41 -15.22 -24.25 20.82
C GLU A 41 -14.80 -22.97 20.14
N VAL A 42 -15.00 -22.86 18.83
CA VAL A 42 -14.70 -21.64 18.05
C VAL A 42 -15.47 -20.45 18.62
N GLU A 43 -16.77 -20.59 18.87
CA GLU A 43 -17.64 -19.52 19.38
C GLU A 43 -17.23 -18.96 20.75
N LYS A 44 -16.38 -19.66 21.49
CA LYS A 44 -15.80 -19.12 22.76
C LYS A 44 -14.76 -18.03 22.50
N TYR A 45 -14.09 -18.04 21.37
CA TYR A 45 -12.93 -17.22 21.07
C TYR A 45 -13.16 -16.29 19.86
N VAL A 46 -13.97 -16.69 18.90
CA VAL A 46 -14.17 -16.00 17.63
C VAL A 46 -15.62 -15.55 17.48
N SER A 47 -15.78 -14.33 17.02
CA SER A 47 -17.08 -13.72 16.72
C SER A 47 -17.07 -13.13 15.30
N VAL A 48 -18.27 -12.97 14.74
CA VAL A 48 -18.40 -12.24 13.46
C VAL A 48 -17.87 -10.82 13.63
N GLY A 49 -16.98 -10.41 12.74
CA GLY A 49 -16.29 -9.12 12.80
C GLY A 49 -14.87 -9.18 13.34
N ASP A 50 -14.43 -10.33 13.85
CA ASP A 50 -13.03 -10.50 14.24
C ASP A 50 -12.13 -10.50 13.00
N SER A 51 -10.97 -9.84 13.13
CA SER A 51 -10.01 -9.72 12.04
C SER A 51 -9.24 -11.01 11.83
N VAL A 52 -9.00 -11.33 10.57
CA VAL A 52 -8.14 -12.43 10.15
C VAL A 52 -6.98 -11.87 9.33
N THR A 53 -5.78 -12.35 9.59
CA THR A 53 -4.59 -11.95 8.83
C THR A 53 -3.78 -13.18 8.47
N ARG A 54 -3.07 -13.11 7.37
CA ARG A 54 -2.14 -14.16 6.98
C ARG A 54 -0.91 -14.13 7.88
N GLU A 55 -0.37 -15.29 8.20
CA GLU A 55 0.90 -15.42 8.90
C GLU A 55 2.03 -15.53 7.88
N ARG A 56 2.97 -14.61 7.99
CA ARG A 56 4.18 -14.63 7.19
C ARG A 56 5.25 -13.74 7.83
N ASP A 57 6.35 -14.35 8.20
CA ASP A 57 7.54 -13.63 8.62
C ASP A 57 8.23 -12.93 7.46
N LEU A 58 9.02 -11.90 7.77
CA LEU A 58 9.88 -11.25 6.79
C LEU A 58 10.98 -12.22 6.35
N VAL A 59 11.12 -12.35 5.04
CA VAL A 59 12.15 -13.17 4.40
C VAL A 59 12.99 -12.32 3.47
N GLU A 60 14.30 -12.41 3.60
CA GLU A 60 15.24 -11.83 2.64
C GLU A 60 15.39 -12.76 1.43
N MET A 61 15.24 -12.19 0.23
CA MET A 61 15.34 -12.92 -1.04
C MET A 61 16.26 -12.17 -2.00
N GLY A 62 17.56 -12.47 -1.96
CA GLY A 62 18.56 -11.70 -2.72
C GLY A 62 18.56 -10.23 -2.28
N ASP A 63 18.32 -9.32 -3.21
CA ASP A 63 18.25 -7.88 -2.94
C ASP A 63 16.82 -7.38 -2.59
N CYS A 64 15.91 -8.32 -2.34
CA CYS A 64 14.51 -8.02 -2.01
C CYS A 64 14.14 -8.55 -0.63
N VAL A 65 13.08 -8.01 -0.07
CA VAL A 65 12.40 -8.56 1.10
C VAL A 65 11.01 -9.01 0.71
N ASN A 66 10.50 -10.00 1.40
CA ASN A 66 9.16 -10.52 1.18
C ASN A 66 8.45 -10.69 2.53
N VAL A 67 7.26 -10.15 2.63
CA VAL A 67 6.44 -10.24 3.84
C VAL A 67 4.98 -9.92 3.49
N LYS A 68 4.07 -10.21 4.39
CA LYS A 68 2.68 -9.74 4.25
C LYS A 68 2.60 -8.23 4.48
N SER A 69 1.65 -7.58 3.81
CA SER A 69 1.26 -6.18 4.08
C SER A 69 2.41 -5.18 3.95
N LEU A 70 3.30 -5.39 2.95
CA LEU A 70 4.22 -4.32 2.54
C LEU A 70 3.43 -3.10 2.10
N ASP A 71 2.27 -3.33 1.53
CA ASP A 71 1.20 -2.36 1.36
C ASP A 71 0.42 -2.18 2.69
N ASN A 72 0.57 -1.07 3.42
CA ASN A 72 1.56 -0.02 3.19
C ASN A 72 2.51 0.11 4.40
N ARG A 73 3.00 -0.99 4.94
CA ARG A 73 4.02 -0.96 6.00
C ARG A 73 5.37 -0.43 5.52
N ALA A 74 5.65 -0.58 4.22
CA ALA A 74 6.84 0.00 3.60
C ALA A 74 6.81 1.53 3.65
N GLY A 75 5.70 2.16 3.26
CA GLY A 75 5.51 3.61 3.37
C GLY A 75 5.58 4.11 4.82
N CYS A 76 5.00 3.37 5.77
CA CYS A 76 5.12 3.68 7.20
C CYS A 76 6.60 3.66 7.66
N TYR A 77 7.37 2.66 7.25
CA TYR A 77 8.80 2.59 7.57
C TYR A 77 9.57 3.79 6.99
N VAL A 78 9.34 4.10 5.71
CA VAL A 78 9.99 5.24 5.04
C VAL A 78 9.66 6.55 5.76
N LEU A 79 8.41 6.76 6.18
CA LEU A 79 8.01 7.97 6.91
C LEU A 79 8.73 8.07 8.28
N ILE A 80 8.83 6.97 9.01
CA ILE A 80 9.56 6.91 10.29
C ILE A 80 11.04 7.25 10.10
N GLU A 81 11.69 6.69 9.09
CA GLU A 81 13.09 6.98 8.79
C GLU A 81 13.30 8.43 8.32
N ALA A 82 12.36 8.99 7.57
CA ALA A 82 12.38 10.41 7.21
C ALA A 82 12.31 11.31 8.46
N LEU A 83 11.42 11.01 9.41
CA LEU A 83 11.34 11.71 10.69
C LEU A 83 12.63 11.61 11.50
N ARG A 84 13.24 10.43 11.54
CA ARG A 84 14.54 10.21 12.21
C ARG A 84 15.63 11.05 11.56
N ALA A 85 15.68 11.10 10.23
CA ALA A 85 16.66 11.89 9.48
C ALA A 85 16.47 13.40 9.72
N ILE A 86 15.24 13.90 9.71
CA ILE A 86 14.92 15.30 10.03
C ILE A 86 15.41 15.65 11.45
N LYS A 87 15.08 14.81 12.43
CA LYS A 87 15.52 15.00 13.83
C LYS A 87 17.04 14.98 13.95
N ALA A 88 17.72 14.05 13.28
CA ALA A 88 19.18 13.92 13.32
C ALA A 88 19.90 15.10 12.63
N SER A 89 19.30 15.74 11.65
CA SER A 89 19.89 16.87 10.93
C SER A 89 20.12 18.10 11.83
N ARG A 90 19.45 18.18 12.98
CA ARG A 90 19.45 19.35 13.90
C ARG A 90 19.05 20.67 13.24
N LYS A 91 18.60 20.67 11.99
CA LYS A 91 18.09 21.85 11.28
C LYS A 91 16.62 22.00 11.60
N LYS A 92 16.21 23.21 11.97
CA LYS A 92 14.79 23.51 12.14
C LYS A 92 14.14 23.56 10.74
N PRO A 93 13.09 22.78 10.48
CA PRO A 93 12.33 22.91 9.23
C PRO A 93 11.83 24.33 9.04
N SER A 94 11.77 24.79 7.80
CA SER A 94 11.21 26.11 7.45
C SER A 94 9.68 26.12 7.38
N CYS A 95 9.06 24.98 7.59
CA CYS A 95 7.60 24.78 7.58
C CYS A 95 7.17 23.90 8.76
N ASN A 96 5.89 23.87 9.04
CA ASN A 96 5.31 22.88 9.92
C ASN A 96 5.32 21.55 9.20
N PHE A 97 5.99 20.55 9.76
CA PHE A 97 6.05 19.20 9.21
C PHE A 97 5.13 18.30 10.01
N VAL A 98 4.15 17.70 9.34
CA VAL A 98 3.19 16.77 9.94
C VAL A 98 3.37 15.40 9.29
N ALA A 99 3.57 14.37 10.11
CA ALA A 99 3.54 12.99 9.66
C ALA A 99 2.21 12.38 10.08
N ALA A 100 1.44 11.91 9.10
CA ALA A 100 0.15 11.28 9.33
C ALA A 100 0.21 9.81 8.92
N PHE A 101 -0.22 8.92 9.82
CA PHE A 101 -0.42 7.50 9.56
C PHE A 101 -1.92 7.27 9.44
N THR A 102 -2.39 7.16 8.24
CA THR A 102 -3.80 7.08 7.91
C THR A 102 -4.33 5.65 8.04
N VAL A 103 -5.62 5.52 8.22
CA VAL A 103 -6.32 4.24 8.30
C VAL A 103 -7.34 4.14 7.17
N GLN A 104 -7.73 2.92 6.81
CA GLN A 104 -8.77 2.67 5.80
C GLN A 104 -8.46 3.29 4.43
N GLU A 105 -7.21 3.22 4.01
CA GLU A 105 -6.81 3.63 2.67
C GLU A 105 -7.47 2.75 1.62
N GLU A 106 -7.38 1.43 1.76
CA GLU A 106 -7.86 0.36 0.87
C GLU A 106 -9.39 0.35 0.62
N VAL A 107 -10.13 1.09 1.40
CA VAL A 107 -11.60 1.19 1.30
C VAL A 107 -12.06 2.60 0.97
N GLY A 108 -11.21 3.40 0.34
CA GLY A 108 -11.53 4.70 -0.22
C GLY A 108 -10.85 5.88 0.47
N LEU A 109 -9.58 5.77 0.87
CA LEU A 109 -8.74 6.87 1.37
C LEU A 109 -9.34 7.59 2.60
N ARG A 110 -10.09 6.89 3.44
CA ARG A 110 -10.97 7.50 4.45
C ARG A 110 -10.20 8.26 5.52
N GLY A 111 -9.11 7.67 6.03
CA GLY A 111 -8.27 8.31 7.03
C GLY A 111 -7.59 9.56 6.50
N ALA A 112 -7.11 9.52 5.24
CA ALA A 112 -6.52 10.67 4.59
C ALA A 112 -7.53 11.81 4.37
N GLN A 113 -8.78 11.50 4.00
CA GLN A 113 -9.83 12.51 3.87
C GLN A 113 -10.05 13.25 5.19
N ALA A 114 -10.25 12.51 6.29
CA ALA A 114 -10.48 13.09 7.61
C ALA A 114 -9.26 13.88 8.10
N GLY A 115 -8.07 13.29 8.01
CA GLY A 115 -6.83 13.94 8.44
C GLY A 115 -6.50 15.21 7.64
N THR A 116 -6.77 15.20 6.35
CA THR A 116 -6.54 16.36 5.48
C THR A 116 -7.46 17.53 5.82
N LEU A 117 -8.71 17.25 6.14
CA LEU A 117 -9.66 18.29 6.60
C LEU A 117 -9.20 18.97 7.89
N ASP A 118 -8.58 18.23 8.78
CA ASP A 118 -8.07 18.75 10.06
C ASP A 118 -6.73 19.48 9.89
N ILE A 119 -5.78 18.87 9.17
CA ILE A 119 -4.42 19.38 9.00
C ILE A 119 -4.36 20.56 8.03
N GLN A 120 -5.16 20.55 6.97
CA GLN A 120 -5.20 21.54 5.88
C GLN A 120 -3.79 21.83 5.28
N PRO A 121 -3.08 20.84 4.73
CA PRO A 121 -1.72 21.01 4.27
C PRO A 121 -1.64 21.86 2.99
N ASP A 122 -0.70 22.80 2.91
CA ASP A 122 -0.34 23.51 1.67
C ASP A 122 0.33 22.56 0.66
N PHE A 123 1.19 21.68 1.18
CA PHE A 123 1.94 20.67 0.42
C PHE A 123 1.75 19.31 1.06
N SER A 124 1.58 18.29 0.24
CA SER A 124 1.43 16.92 0.74
C SER A 124 2.14 15.91 -0.16
N ILE A 125 2.71 14.89 0.47
CA ILE A 125 3.33 13.76 -0.21
C ILE A 125 2.79 12.49 0.43
N ALA A 126 2.11 11.67 -0.35
CA ALA A 126 1.76 10.31 0.06
C ALA A 126 2.97 9.39 -0.13
N LEU A 127 3.20 8.51 0.83
CA LEU A 127 4.17 7.43 0.74
C LEU A 127 3.42 6.12 0.65
N ASP A 128 3.63 5.39 -0.42
CA ASP A 128 2.87 4.19 -0.72
C ASP A 128 3.73 3.11 -1.37
N VAL A 129 3.15 1.97 -1.71
CA VAL A 129 3.74 1.02 -2.64
C VAL A 129 3.13 1.23 -4.04
N THR A 130 3.71 0.63 -5.06
CA THR A 130 3.15 0.59 -6.40
C THR A 130 3.50 -0.69 -7.12
N ILE A 131 2.72 -1.04 -8.12
CA ILE A 131 2.85 -2.28 -8.86
C ILE A 131 4.14 -2.29 -9.70
N ALA A 132 5.04 -3.21 -9.37
CA ALA A 132 6.13 -3.58 -10.26
C ALA A 132 5.67 -4.73 -11.17
N CYS A 133 5.23 -4.38 -12.37
CA CYS A 133 4.82 -5.35 -13.39
C CYS A 133 5.96 -5.81 -14.28
N ASP A 134 7.19 -5.79 -13.79
CA ASP A 134 8.40 -6.26 -14.47
C ASP A 134 8.55 -7.79 -14.40
N ILE A 135 7.45 -8.50 -14.60
CA ILE A 135 7.35 -9.96 -14.53
C ILE A 135 7.27 -10.58 -15.93
N PRO A 136 7.63 -11.87 -16.09
CA PRO A 136 7.54 -12.55 -17.37
C PRO A 136 6.14 -12.47 -17.99
N GLY A 137 6.07 -12.12 -19.29
CA GLY A 137 4.81 -12.04 -20.02
C GLY A 137 4.12 -10.67 -20.00
N THR A 138 4.58 -9.72 -19.18
CA THR A 138 4.03 -8.36 -19.17
C THR A 138 4.64 -7.51 -20.29
N PRO A 139 3.83 -6.98 -21.22
CA PRO A 139 4.34 -6.05 -22.25
C PRO A 139 4.97 -4.80 -21.62
N ALA A 140 5.99 -4.24 -22.26
CA ALA A 140 6.73 -3.09 -21.71
C ALA A 140 5.85 -1.86 -21.42
N HIS A 141 4.79 -1.64 -22.19
CA HIS A 141 3.86 -0.53 -22.00
C HIS A 141 2.89 -0.72 -20.81
N ASP A 142 2.78 -1.94 -20.28
CA ASP A 142 1.98 -2.26 -19.09
C ASP A 142 2.83 -2.32 -17.81
N GLN A 143 4.14 -2.18 -17.92
CA GLN A 143 5.05 -2.19 -16.80
C GLN A 143 5.03 -0.82 -16.11
N VAL A 144 4.26 -0.72 -15.03
CA VAL A 144 4.05 0.52 -14.27
C VAL A 144 5.34 1.00 -13.60
N SER A 145 6.07 0.07 -12.98
CA SER A 145 7.37 0.31 -12.37
C SER A 145 8.23 -0.96 -12.40
N HIS A 146 9.51 -0.81 -12.04
CA HIS A 146 10.48 -1.91 -12.01
C HIS A 146 11.17 -1.99 -10.65
N LEU A 147 11.35 -3.19 -10.12
CA LEU A 147 12.18 -3.39 -8.95
C LEU A 147 13.62 -2.92 -9.21
N GLY A 148 14.24 -2.33 -8.20
CA GLY A 148 15.60 -1.83 -8.28
C GLY A 148 15.81 -0.61 -9.20
N ALA A 149 14.78 -0.10 -9.90
CA ALA A 149 14.89 1.11 -10.71
C ALA A 149 14.78 2.41 -9.90
N GLY A 150 14.64 2.33 -8.60
CA GLY A 150 14.57 3.45 -7.68
C GLY A 150 13.14 3.82 -7.29
N ALA A 151 13.02 4.85 -6.46
CA ALA A 151 11.73 5.33 -5.99
C ALA A 151 10.83 5.77 -7.15
N ALA A 152 9.57 5.36 -7.13
CA ALA A 152 8.63 5.72 -8.17
C ALA A 152 7.94 7.06 -7.84
N ILE A 153 8.11 8.04 -8.71
CA ILE A 153 7.45 9.35 -8.60
C ILE A 153 6.18 9.32 -9.42
N LYS A 154 5.05 9.34 -8.75
CA LYS A 154 3.73 9.22 -9.36
C LYS A 154 3.35 10.47 -10.15
N LEU A 155 2.94 10.27 -11.41
CA LEU A 155 2.37 11.31 -12.25
C LEU A 155 0.85 11.32 -12.14
N TYR A 156 0.24 10.13 -12.17
CA TYR A 156 -1.20 9.98 -11.95
C TYR A 156 -1.56 8.55 -11.57
N ASP A 157 -2.73 8.42 -10.92
CA ASP A 157 -3.48 7.18 -10.77
C ASP A 157 -4.99 7.44 -10.90
N GLY A 158 -5.83 6.45 -10.61
CA GLY A 158 -7.29 6.59 -10.69
C GLY A 158 -7.88 7.64 -9.72
N SER A 159 -7.15 8.07 -8.70
CA SER A 159 -7.61 9.02 -7.68
C SER A 159 -7.03 10.42 -7.85
N VAL A 160 -5.85 10.57 -8.45
CA VAL A 160 -5.09 11.83 -8.50
C VAL A 160 -4.33 12.01 -9.81
N ILE A 161 -4.31 13.26 -10.28
CA ILE A 161 -3.26 13.78 -11.16
C ILE A 161 -2.35 14.60 -10.28
N ALA A 162 -1.12 14.13 -10.07
CA ALA A 162 -0.16 14.78 -9.18
C ALA A 162 0.15 16.21 -9.64
N ASP A 163 0.26 17.14 -8.70
CA ASP A 163 0.59 18.52 -9.04
C ASP A 163 1.96 18.60 -9.72
N ARG A 164 2.01 19.22 -10.88
CA ARG A 164 3.25 19.34 -11.67
C ARG A 164 4.39 20.04 -10.93
N ARG A 165 4.07 20.95 -10.00
CA ARG A 165 5.07 21.63 -9.17
C ARG A 165 5.70 20.65 -8.19
N MET A 166 4.86 19.80 -7.55
CA MET A 166 5.33 18.75 -6.65
C MET A 166 6.16 17.71 -7.40
N VAL A 167 5.70 17.23 -8.56
CA VAL A 167 6.44 16.29 -9.39
C VAL A 167 7.82 16.85 -9.79
N LYS A 168 7.87 18.10 -10.24
CA LYS A 168 9.14 18.77 -10.57
C LYS A 168 10.06 18.90 -9.36
N PHE A 169 9.50 19.25 -8.22
CA PHE A 169 10.24 19.35 -6.96
C PHE A 169 10.86 18.01 -6.57
N MET A 170 10.06 16.93 -6.53
CA MET A 170 10.54 15.59 -6.16
C MET A 170 11.66 15.12 -7.11
N LYS A 171 11.49 15.29 -8.42
CA LYS A 171 12.52 14.94 -9.42
C LYS A 171 13.80 15.74 -9.20
N ALA A 172 13.69 17.05 -9.05
CA ALA A 172 14.86 17.93 -8.82
C ALA A 172 15.60 17.56 -7.52
N MET A 173 14.86 17.21 -6.46
CA MET A 173 15.46 16.76 -5.20
C MET A 173 16.17 15.41 -5.35
N ALA A 174 15.58 14.47 -6.07
CA ALA A 174 16.20 13.19 -6.36
C ALA A 174 17.50 13.37 -7.17
N ASP A 175 17.47 14.16 -8.23
CA ASP A 175 18.63 14.43 -9.08
C ASP A 175 19.76 15.13 -8.29
N ALA A 176 19.43 16.17 -7.52
CA ALA A 176 20.39 16.92 -6.72
C ALA A 176 21.09 16.06 -5.66
N ASN A 177 20.41 15.04 -5.16
CA ASN A 177 20.95 14.11 -4.15
C ASN A 177 21.41 12.78 -4.75
N LYS A 178 21.42 12.63 -6.07
CA LYS A 178 21.81 11.39 -6.78
C LYS A 178 20.98 10.17 -6.35
N ILE A 179 19.73 10.38 -6.00
CA ILE A 179 18.78 9.34 -5.66
C ILE A 179 18.21 8.78 -6.95
N LYS A 180 18.31 7.46 -7.11
CA LYS A 180 17.71 6.75 -8.25
C LYS A 180 16.19 6.82 -8.17
N TRP A 181 15.56 7.21 -9.27
CA TRP A 181 14.10 7.30 -9.35
C TRP A 181 13.57 6.91 -10.72
N GLN A 182 12.30 6.62 -10.79
CA GLN A 182 11.55 6.33 -12.01
C GLN A 182 10.21 7.06 -11.98
N THR A 183 9.56 7.15 -13.13
CA THR A 183 8.19 7.68 -13.25
C THR A 183 7.19 6.56 -13.02
N GLU A 184 6.06 6.90 -12.38
CA GLU A 184 4.94 6.00 -12.20
C GLU A 184 3.67 6.58 -12.85
N MET A 185 2.99 5.74 -13.63
CA MET A 185 1.67 6.01 -14.21
C MET A 185 0.82 4.76 -14.06
N LEU A 186 -0.18 4.81 -13.20
CA LEU A 186 -1.08 3.69 -12.92
C LEU A 186 -2.52 4.09 -13.31
N PRO A 187 -3.11 3.48 -14.36
CA PRO A 187 -4.44 3.90 -14.83
C PRO A 187 -5.59 3.51 -13.90
N ALA A 188 -5.33 2.73 -12.86
CA ALA A 188 -6.29 2.25 -11.88
C ALA A 188 -5.73 2.42 -10.45
N GLY A 189 -6.55 2.13 -9.44
CA GLY A 189 -6.16 2.29 -8.04
C GLY A 189 -6.16 3.74 -7.58
N GLY A 190 -5.61 3.97 -6.40
CA GLY A 190 -5.50 5.31 -5.81
C GLY A 190 -4.45 5.32 -4.72
N THR A 191 -4.17 6.50 -4.21
CA THR A 191 -3.32 6.74 -3.03
C THR A 191 -3.89 7.88 -2.22
N ASP A 192 -3.44 8.03 -1.00
CA ASP A 192 -3.83 9.13 -0.11
C ASP A 192 -3.59 10.53 -0.72
N ALA A 193 -2.69 10.66 -1.71
CA ALA A 193 -2.49 11.91 -2.44
C ALA A 193 -3.78 12.44 -3.09
N GLY A 194 -4.67 11.53 -3.54
CA GLY A 194 -5.96 11.90 -4.10
C GLY A 194 -6.90 12.57 -3.09
N ALA A 195 -6.89 12.11 -1.86
CA ALA A 195 -7.61 12.75 -0.77
C ALA A 195 -6.95 14.06 -0.36
N MET A 196 -5.64 14.06 -0.15
CA MET A 196 -4.86 15.24 0.25
C MET A 196 -5.01 16.40 -0.75
N GLN A 197 -5.13 16.11 -2.04
CA GLN A 197 -5.33 17.12 -3.07
C GLN A 197 -6.72 17.77 -3.00
N LYS A 198 -7.76 17.00 -2.67
CA LYS A 198 -9.17 17.41 -2.83
C LYS A 198 -9.82 17.93 -1.56
N PHE A 199 -9.43 17.40 -0.39
CA PHE A 199 -10.11 17.66 0.88
C PHE A 199 -9.51 18.86 1.67
N VAL A 200 -8.92 19.80 0.96
CA VAL A 200 -8.46 21.07 1.51
C VAL A 200 -9.16 22.21 0.76
N PRO A 201 -9.65 23.26 1.43
CA PRO A 201 -10.16 24.45 0.75
C PRO A 201 -9.12 25.02 -0.21
N GLY A 202 -9.45 25.07 -1.50
CA GLY A 202 -8.51 25.51 -2.56
C GLY A 202 -7.55 24.43 -3.05
N GLY A 203 -7.57 23.23 -2.47
CA GLY A 203 -6.70 22.12 -2.83
C GLY A 203 -5.28 22.20 -2.24
N SER A 204 -4.60 21.09 -2.14
CA SER A 204 -3.19 20.99 -1.74
C SER A 204 -2.29 20.71 -2.95
N ILE A 205 -1.05 21.18 -2.91
CA ILE A 205 -0.01 20.77 -3.87
C ILE A 205 0.46 19.37 -3.50
N ALA A 206 -0.25 18.36 -4.05
CA ALA A 206 -0.09 16.96 -3.69
C ALA A 206 0.72 16.18 -4.72
N GLY A 207 1.47 15.18 -4.24
CA GLY A 207 2.17 14.18 -5.01
C GLY A 207 2.33 12.88 -4.23
N SER A 208 2.91 11.86 -4.87
CA SER A 208 3.20 10.60 -4.22
C SER A 208 4.57 10.06 -4.63
N ILE A 209 5.22 9.40 -3.68
CA ILE A 209 6.44 8.62 -3.89
C ILE A 209 6.11 7.19 -3.46
N SER A 210 6.31 6.25 -4.39
CA SER A 210 5.95 4.86 -4.16
C SER A 210 7.17 3.94 -4.16
N VAL A 211 7.08 2.88 -3.36
CA VAL A 211 8.05 1.77 -3.36
C VAL A 211 7.58 0.73 -4.36
N PRO A 212 8.34 0.45 -5.44
CA PRO A 212 7.99 -0.61 -6.36
C PRO A 212 7.92 -1.97 -5.66
N THR A 213 6.78 -2.64 -5.77
CA THR A 213 6.50 -3.90 -5.08
C THR A 213 5.83 -4.87 -6.04
N ARG A 214 6.34 -6.11 -6.13
CA ARG A 214 5.66 -7.18 -6.86
C ARG A 214 4.57 -7.80 -6.00
N ASN A 215 3.58 -8.38 -6.65
CA ASN A 215 2.48 -9.11 -6.01
C ASN A 215 1.63 -8.26 -5.04
N VAL A 216 1.57 -6.95 -5.25
CA VAL A 216 0.69 -6.06 -4.49
C VAL A 216 -0.75 -6.57 -4.53
N HIS A 217 -1.47 -6.49 -3.40
CA HIS A 217 -2.81 -7.04 -3.18
C HIS A 217 -2.91 -8.58 -3.31
N GLN A 218 -1.79 -9.28 -3.23
CA GLN A 218 -1.76 -10.74 -3.20
C GLN A 218 -1.48 -11.30 -1.80
N VAL A 219 -1.23 -12.60 -1.75
CA VAL A 219 -1.02 -13.31 -0.48
C VAL A 219 0.21 -12.79 0.26
N ILE A 220 1.24 -12.45 -0.50
CA ILE A 220 2.57 -12.05 -0.03
C ILE A 220 3.15 -11.09 -1.07
N GLU A 221 3.81 -10.08 -0.60
CA GLU A 221 4.38 -8.99 -1.38
C GLU A 221 5.91 -8.97 -1.25
#